data_f3cf8a87eca2131bebeddc6e835edcca
#
_entry.id   f3cf8a87eca2131bebeddc6e835edcca
#
_cell.length_a   1.000
_cell.length_b   1.000
_cell.length_c   1.000
_cell.angle_alpha   90.00
_cell.angle_beta   90.00
_cell.angle_gamma   90.00
#
_symmetry.space_group_name_H-M   'P 1'
#
loop_
_entity.id
_entity.type
_entity.pdbx_description
1 polymer ?
#
loop_
_entity_poly.entity_id
_entity_poly.type
_entity_poly.pdbx_seq_one_letter_code
_entity_poly.pdbx_strand_id
1 'polypeptide(L)'
;TEVKVYRADGTLHKSWTRNGSKKYRACTYDEKGELESLYDYDGTLIYVFPGTEIVSQRIKPADYKGHYPYECYDREGNVIEKGKMDSDDNKLTVTKYENGRSVYERADNGNEYWRHPNGNRKAYASADRSYIVMYDEQERWIGCRSKEGHYCVYRYPNSSVKAKGEEDAAGNRIGKWYLYSETGRLSVEENGVVRKPTKEEKASHESYLQELVDAKR
;
A
#
# COMPACT_ATOMS: atom_id res chain seq x y z
N THR A 1 -41.66 12.85 -9.23
CA THR A 1 -41.44 14.30 -9.48
C THR A 1 -39.95 14.52 -9.65
N GLU A 2 -39.57 15.19 -10.79
CA GLU A 2 -38.20 15.63 -11.07
C GLU A 2 -38.10 17.13 -10.74
N VAL A 3 -36.98 17.53 -10.13
CA VAL A 3 -36.65 18.94 -9.85
C VAL A 3 -35.25 19.19 -10.44
N LYS A 4 -35.10 20.35 -11.09
CA LYS A 4 -33.83 20.81 -11.67
C LYS A 4 -33.47 22.19 -11.12
N VAL A 5 -32.19 22.38 -10.77
CA VAL A 5 -31.63 23.66 -10.32
C VAL A 5 -30.55 24.07 -11.28
N TYR A 6 -30.62 25.30 -11.73
CA TYR A 6 -29.67 25.88 -12.68
C TYR A 6 -28.82 26.95 -12.01
N ARG A 7 -27.61 27.18 -12.50
CA ARG A 7 -26.75 28.32 -12.14
C ARG A 7 -27.27 29.59 -12.80
N ALA A 8 -26.72 30.70 -12.41
CA ALA A 8 -27.11 32.01 -12.97
C ALA A 8 -26.82 32.14 -14.47
N ASP A 9 -25.87 31.41 -15.00
CA ASP A 9 -25.52 31.33 -16.42
C ASP A 9 -26.43 30.38 -17.25
N GLY A 10 -27.38 29.71 -16.58
CA GLY A 10 -28.30 28.75 -17.19
C GLY A 10 -27.77 27.32 -17.27
N THR A 11 -26.55 27.02 -16.80
CA THR A 11 -26.05 25.66 -16.76
C THR A 11 -26.74 24.85 -15.66
N LEU A 12 -27.01 23.56 -15.91
CA LEU A 12 -27.61 22.67 -14.93
C LEU A 12 -26.59 22.42 -13.80
N HIS A 13 -27.04 22.67 -12.55
CA HIS A 13 -26.21 22.48 -11.37
C HIS A 13 -26.58 21.20 -10.60
N LYS A 14 -27.88 20.98 -10.35
CA LYS A 14 -28.37 19.81 -9.63
C LYS A 14 -29.72 19.36 -10.21
N SER A 15 -29.93 18.05 -10.14
CA SER A 15 -31.27 17.50 -10.35
C SER A 15 -31.55 16.41 -9.33
N TRP A 16 -32.83 16.19 -9.01
CA TRP A 16 -33.21 15.05 -8.20
C TRP A 16 -34.58 14.54 -8.60
N THR A 17 -34.73 13.22 -8.48
CA THR A 17 -35.98 12.52 -8.75
C THR A 17 -36.42 11.79 -7.50
N ARG A 18 -37.67 11.98 -7.09
CA ARG A 18 -38.24 11.31 -5.95
C ARG A 18 -39.06 10.09 -6.40
N ASN A 19 -38.74 8.92 -5.83
CA ASN A 19 -39.51 7.70 -6.01
C ASN A 19 -40.14 7.31 -4.68
N GLY A 20 -41.46 7.52 -4.55
CA GLY A 20 -42.16 7.33 -3.29
C GLY A 20 -41.86 8.39 -2.23
N SER A 21 -42.17 8.09 -0.97
CA SER A 21 -42.07 9.07 0.13
C SER A 21 -40.70 9.22 0.77
N LYS A 22 -39.76 8.30 0.52
CA LYS A 22 -38.48 8.22 1.27
C LYS A 22 -37.22 8.04 0.43
N LYS A 23 -37.32 7.73 -0.87
CA LYS A 23 -36.13 7.49 -1.73
C LYS A 23 -35.99 8.58 -2.77
N TYR A 24 -34.82 9.10 -2.93
CA TYR A 24 -34.49 10.06 -3.97
C TYR A 24 -33.17 9.71 -4.64
N ARG A 25 -33.06 10.08 -5.91
CA ARG A 25 -31.85 10.06 -6.69
C ARG A 25 -31.47 11.50 -6.98
N ALA A 26 -30.23 11.89 -6.73
CA ALA A 26 -29.74 13.23 -6.95
C ALA A 26 -28.49 13.20 -7.83
N CYS A 27 -28.42 14.11 -8.80
CA CYS A 27 -27.27 14.31 -9.66
C CYS A 27 -26.69 15.71 -9.41
N THR A 28 -25.37 15.79 -9.40
CA THR A 28 -24.62 17.05 -9.39
C THR A 28 -23.87 17.19 -10.72
N TYR A 29 -23.82 18.40 -11.25
CA TYR A 29 -23.18 18.71 -12.52
C TYR A 29 -22.09 19.76 -12.30
N ASP A 30 -21.00 19.65 -13.04
CA ASP A 30 -19.88 20.60 -13.00
C ASP A 30 -20.25 21.98 -13.60
N GLU A 31 -19.30 22.89 -13.69
CA GLU A 31 -19.50 24.24 -14.26
C GLU A 31 -19.87 24.23 -15.76
N LYS A 32 -19.54 23.15 -16.49
CA LYS A 32 -19.89 22.95 -17.89
C LYS A 32 -21.25 22.29 -18.07
N GLY A 33 -21.90 21.87 -16.98
CA GLY A 33 -23.16 21.12 -17.02
C GLY A 33 -22.97 19.63 -17.30
N GLU A 34 -21.76 19.10 -17.19
CA GLU A 34 -21.46 17.68 -17.31
C GLU A 34 -21.71 16.97 -15.97
N LEU A 35 -22.16 15.72 -16.02
CA LEU A 35 -22.42 14.94 -14.80
C LEU A 35 -21.10 14.75 -14.02
N GLU A 36 -21.10 15.13 -12.75
CA GLU A 36 -19.97 14.99 -11.82
C GLU A 36 -20.21 13.84 -10.86
N SER A 37 -21.40 13.79 -10.25
CA SER A 37 -21.76 12.76 -9.28
C SER A 37 -23.24 12.45 -9.24
N LEU A 38 -23.53 11.26 -8.76
CA LEU A 38 -24.86 10.72 -8.58
C LEU A 38 -25.00 10.12 -7.18
N TYR A 39 -26.04 10.54 -6.43
CA TYR A 39 -26.49 9.87 -5.22
C TYR A 39 -27.68 8.99 -5.57
N ASP A 40 -27.52 7.67 -5.43
CA ASP A 40 -28.54 6.70 -5.84
C ASP A 40 -29.53 6.37 -4.72
N TYR A 41 -30.62 5.72 -5.04
CA TYR A 41 -31.74 5.37 -4.14
C TYR A 41 -31.33 4.49 -2.95
N ASP A 42 -30.26 3.71 -3.07
CA ASP A 42 -29.71 2.87 -2.00
C ASP A 42 -28.76 3.61 -1.06
N GLY A 43 -28.51 4.89 -1.34
CA GLY A 43 -27.56 5.73 -0.60
C GLY A 43 -26.11 5.66 -1.11
N THR A 44 -25.86 4.97 -2.24
CA THR A 44 -24.54 4.94 -2.88
C THR A 44 -24.26 6.27 -3.57
N LEU A 45 -23.09 6.87 -3.29
CA LEU A 45 -22.55 8.02 -4.00
C LEU A 45 -21.64 7.52 -5.11
N ILE A 46 -21.89 7.97 -6.33
CA ILE A 46 -21.18 7.56 -7.55
C ILE A 46 -20.58 8.81 -8.19
N TYR A 47 -19.28 8.82 -8.39
CA TYR A 47 -18.59 9.81 -9.21
C TYR A 47 -18.33 9.25 -10.62
N VAL A 48 -18.26 10.11 -11.60
CA VAL A 48 -17.95 9.76 -12.99
C VAL A 48 -16.69 10.49 -13.45
N PHE A 49 -16.05 9.99 -14.50
CA PHE A 49 -14.97 10.73 -15.16
C PHE A 49 -15.54 11.96 -15.88
N PRO A 50 -14.89 13.12 -15.79
CA PRO A 50 -15.35 14.36 -16.43
C PRO A 50 -15.70 14.17 -17.92
N GLY A 51 -16.87 14.67 -18.31
CA GLY A 51 -17.37 14.59 -19.69
C GLY A 51 -17.83 13.19 -20.13
N THR A 52 -18.04 12.27 -19.21
CA THR A 52 -18.45 10.89 -19.52
C THR A 52 -19.54 10.40 -18.58
N GLU A 53 -20.12 9.24 -18.86
CA GLU A 53 -20.99 8.50 -17.93
C GLU A 53 -20.23 7.32 -17.27
N ILE A 54 -18.90 7.26 -17.48
CA ILE A 54 -18.07 6.17 -16.95
C ILE A 54 -17.80 6.42 -15.47
N VAL A 55 -18.13 5.45 -14.64
CA VAL A 55 -17.92 5.52 -13.19
C VAL A 55 -16.43 5.56 -12.88
N SER A 56 -16.02 6.57 -12.10
CA SER A 56 -14.66 6.69 -11.57
C SER A 56 -14.55 6.20 -10.11
N GLN A 57 -15.63 6.39 -9.32
CA GLN A 57 -15.67 5.96 -7.92
C GLN A 57 -17.09 5.64 -7.48
N ARG A 58 -17.21 4.65 -6.59
CA ARG A 58 -18.44 4.37 -5.83
C ARG A 58 -18.13 4.38 -4.34
N ILE A 59 -18.99 5.03 -3.56
CA ILE A 59 -18.95 5.06 -2.10
C ILE A 59 -20.30 4.54 -1.60
N LYS A 60 -20.30 3.41 -0.91
CA LYS A 60 -21.51 2.80 -0.33
C LYS A 60 -21.87 3.48 0.99
N PRO A 61 -23.12 3.40 1.46
CA PRO A 61 -23.51 3.83 2.79
C PRO A 61 -22.59 3.23 3.86
N ALA A 62 -22.41 3.98 4.95
CA ALA A 62 -21.61 3.54 6.07
C ALA A 62 -22.10 2.19 6.65
N ASP A 63 -21.13 1.36 7.04
CA ASP A 63 -21.39 0.17 7.83
C ASP A 63 -21.77 0.54 9.29
N TYR A 64 -22.03 -0.46 10.13
CA TYR A 64 -22.41 -0.26 11.54
C TYR A 64 -21.31 0.40 12.40
N LYS A 65 -20.07 0.49 11.90
CA LYS A 65 -18.95 1.20 12.53
C LYS A 65 -18.79 2.63 12.02
N GLY A 66 -19.63 3.09 11.10
CA GLY A 66 -19.51 4.39 10.45
C GLY A 66 -18.45 4.43 9.35
N HIS A 67 -18.00 3.28 8.86
CA HIS A 67 -17.02 3.22 7.77
C HIS A 67 -17.74 3.10 6.42
N TYR A 68 -17.29 3.85 5.44
CA TYR A 68 -17.83 3.90 4.08
C TYR A 68 -16.99 3.01 3.14
N PRO A 69 -17.53 1.87 2.69
CA PRO A 69 -16.86 1.07 1.66
C PRO A 69 -16.78 1.85 0.35
N TYR A 70 -15.61 1.84 -0.30
CA TYR A 70 -15.42 2.51 -1.59
C TYR A 70 -14.71 1.63 -2.61
N GLU A 71 -14.94 1.92 -3.88
CA GLU A 71 -14.27 1.33 -5.05
C GLU A 71 -13.94 2.43 -6.06
N CYS A 72 -12.71 2.43 -6.58
CA CYS A 72 -12.26 3.30 -7.66
C CYS A 72 -12.01 2.46 -8.93
N TYR A 73 -12.30 3.05 -10.08
CA TYR A 73 -12.24 2.38 -11.37
C TYR A 73 -11.35 3.15 -12.35
N ASP A 74 -10.75 2.44 -13.32
CA ASP A 74 -10.18 3.05 -14.50
C ASP A 74 -11.26 3.39 -15.54
N ARG A 75 -10.86 3.95 -16.69
CA ARG A 75 -11.80 4.32 -17.76
C ARG A 75 -12.39 3.10 -18.48
N GLU A 76 -11.76 1.96 -18.37
CA GLU A 76 -12.23 0.67 -18.92
C GLU A 76 -13.22 -0.04 -17.96
N GLY A 77 -13.43 0.52 -16.75
CA GLY A 77 -14.32 -0.02 -15.72
C GLY A 77 -13.71 -1.10 -14.84
N ASN A 78 -12.39 -1.30 -14.90
CA ASN A 78 -11.70 -2.21 -13.99
C ASN A 78 -11.51 -1.56 -12.63
N VAL A 79 -11.67 -2.34 -11.56
CA VAL A 79 -11.35 -1.87 -10.19
C VAL A 79 -9.84 -1.70 -10.06
N ILE A 80 -9.39 -0.47 -9.76
CA ILE A 80 -7.98 -0.14 -9.51
C ILE A 80 -7.67 0.03 -8.01
N GLU A 81 -8.67 0.38 -7.21
CA GLU A 81 -8.54 0.50 -5.75
C GLU A 81 -9.88 0.23 -5.09
N LYS A 82 -9.87 -0.40 -3.92
CA LYS A 82 -11.03 -0.50 -3.03
C LYS A 82 -10.61 -0.49 -1.57
N GLY A 83 -11.54 -0.19 -0.68
CA GLY A 83 -11.27 -0.18 0.76
C GLY A 83 -12.42 0.35 1.57
N LYS A 84 -12.07 0.93 2.72
CA LYS A 84 -12.98 1.64 3.62
C LYS A 84 -12.39 2.99 3.97
N MET A 85 -13.22 3.99 4.15
CA MET A 85 -12.86 5.32 4.64
C MET A 85 -13.76 5.72 5.81
N ASP A 86 -13.33 6.69 6.60
CA ASP A 86 -14.17 7.33 7.63
C ASP A 86 -14.98 8.51 7.04
N SER A 87 -15.68 9.25 7.90
CA SER A 87 -16.46 10.43 7.51
C SER A 87 -15.65 11.62 7.03
N ASP A 88 -14.33 11.62 7.32
CA ASP A 88 -13.39 12.68 6.96
C ASP A 88 -12.54 12.26 5.73
N ASP A 89 -13.02 11.26 4.98
CA ASP A 89 -12.38 10.68 3.79
C ASP A 89 -10.97 10.07 4.04
N ASN A 90 -10.61 9.80 5.32
CA ASN A 90 -9.37 9.09 5.60
C ASN A 90 -9.54 7.61 5.26
N LYS A 91 -8.67 7.12 4.39
CA LYS A 91 -8.68 5.71 3.99
C LYS A 91 -8.18 4.84 5.14
N LEU A 92 -9.07 4.04 5.73
CA LEU A 92 -8.79 3.10 6.82
C LEU A 92 -8.14 1.82 6.28
N THR A 93 -8.74 1.22 5.23
CA THR A 93 -8.16 0.09 4.51
C THR A 93 -8.02 0.45 3.04
N VAL A 94 -7.04 -0.15 2.36
CA VAL A 94 -6.79 0.06 0.94
C VAL A 94 -6.32 -1.25 0.31
N THR A 95 -6.91 -1.64 -0.81
CA THR A 95 -6.37 -2.69 -1.69
C THR A 95 -6.26 -2.10 -3.09
N LYS A 96 -5.05 -2.09 -3.68
CA LYS A 96 -4.80 -1.64 -5.04
C LYS A 96 -4.63 -2.82 -5.98
N TYR A 97 -5.09 -2.63 -7.20
CA TYR A 97 -5.07 -3.65 -8.25
C TYR A 97 -4.33 -3.17 -9.48
N GLU A 98 -3.61 -4.07 -10.12
CA GLU A 98 -3.03 -3.92 -11.45
C GLU A 98 -3.40 -5.17 -12.27
N ASN A 99 -3.99 -4.97 -13.44
CA ASN A 99 -4.46 -6.06 -14.30
C ASN A 99 -5.35 -7.08 -13.55
N GLY A 100 -6.26 -6.58 -12.70
CA GLY A 100 -7.18 -7.39 -11.89
C GLY A 100 -6.56 -8.15 -10.72
N ARG A 101 -5.25 -8.00 -10.45
CA ARG A 101 -4.55 -8.63 -9.33
C ARG A 101 -4.20 -7.63 -8.26
N SER A 102 -4.36 -8.00 -6.99
CA SER A 102 -3.94 -7.18 -5.86
C SER A 102 -2.42 -7.07 -5.83
N VAL A 103 -1.91 -5.82 -5.85
CA VAL A 103 -0.47 -5.51 -5.77
C VAL A 103 -0.08 -4.86 -4.44
N TYR A 104 -1.05 -4.27 -3.74
CA TYR A 104 -0.84 -3.61 -2.46
C TYR A 104 -2.09 -3.74 -1.60
N GLU A 105 -1.90 -3.89 -0.29
CA GLU A 105 -2.95 -3.92 0.71
C GLU A 105 -2.48 -3.20 1.99
N ARG A 106 -3.34 -2.34 2.54
CA ARG A 106 -3.25 -1.84 3.91
C ARG A 106 -4.46 -2.33 4.69
N ALA A 107 -4.20 -3.17 5.69
CA ALA A 107 -5.23 -3.79 6.52
C ALA A 107 -5.76 -2.84 7.63
N ASP A 108 -6.86 -3.22 8.30
CA ASP A 108 -7.48 -2.44 9.39
C ASP A 108 -6.52 -2.15 10.56
N ASN A 109 -5.54 -3.02 10.81
CA ASN A 109 -4.52 -2.84 11.83
C ASN A 109 -3.35 -1.96 11.39
N GLY A 110 -3.44 -1.36 10.17
CA GLY A 110 -2.42 -0.49 9.59
C GLY A 110 -1.24 -1.21 8.95
N ASN A 111 -1.14 -2.53 9.05
CA ASN A 111 -0.09 -3.29 8.37
C ASN A 111 -0.21 -3.18 6.85
N GLU A 112 0.92 -3.12 6.16
CA GLU A 112 0.98 -2.99 4.72
C GLU A 112 1.61 -4.22 4.08
N TYR A 113 1.08 -4.63 2.93
CA TYR A 113 1.51 -5.81 2.16
C TYR A 113 1.67 -5.42 0.70
N TRP A 114 2.78 -5.79 0.10
CA TRP A 114 3.03 -5.68 -1.34
C TRP A 114 3.13 -7.07 -1.95
N ARG A 115 2.69 -7.21 -3.19
CA ARG A 115 2.72 -8.48 -3.93
C ARG A 115 3.51 -8.34 -5.22
N HIS A 116 4.13 -9.44 -5.62
CA HIS A 116 4.70 -9.61 -6.95
C HIS A 116 3.59 -9.78 -8.01
N PRO A 117 3.89 -9.59 -9.31
CA PRO A 117 2.91 -9.80 -10.39
C PRO A 117 2.31 -11.22 -10.41
N ASN A 118 3.03 -12.23 -9.90
CA ASN A 118 2.53 -13.60 -9.76
C ASN A 118 1.56 -13.79 -8.58
N GLY A 119 1.33 -12.74 -7.75
CA GLY A 119 0.46 -12.73 -6.58
C GLY A 119 1.16 -13.09 -5.26
N ASN A 120 2.39 -13.58 -5.29
CA ASN A 120 3.18 -13.92 -4.12
C ASN A 120 3.58 -12.66 -3.34
N ARG A 121 3.84 -12.81 -2.04
CA ARG A 121 4.24 -11.72 -1.16
C ARG A 121 5.59 -11.16 -1.60
N LYS A 122 5.63 -9.83 -1.84
CA LYS A 122 6.85 -9.08 -2.15
C LYS A 122 7.45 -8.41 -0.91
N ALA A 123 6.58 -7.78 -0.10
CA ALA A 123 7.00 -7.14 1.14
C ALA A 123 5.85 -7.08 2.14
N TYR A 124 6.22 -6.93 3.40
CA TYR A 124 5.33 -6.66 4.52
C TYR A 124 5.94 -5.54 5.36
N ALA A 125 5.13 -4.59 5.81
CA ALA A 125 5.52 -3.59 6.80
C ALA A 125 4.53 -3.58 7.97
N SER A 126 5.06 -3.40 9.20
CA SER A 126 4.24 -3.11 10.37
C SER A 126 3.54 -1.75 10.23
N ALA A 127 2.42 -1.56 10.97
CA ALA A 127 1.62 -0.33 10.92
C ALA A 127 2.43 0.93 11.23
N ASP A 128 3.34 0.85 12.18
CA ASP A 128 4.28 1.91 12.57
C ASP A 128 5.50 2.00 11.64
N ARG A 129 5.59 1.06 10.68
CA ARG A 129 6.73 0.89 9.77
C ARG A 129 8.07 0.71 10.51
N SER A 130 8.05 0.20 11.74
CA SER A 130 9.27 -0.08 12.50
C SER A 130 10.16 -1.11 11.80
N TYR A 131 9.57 -1.97 10.97
CA TYR A 131 10.31 -2.88 10.11
C TYR A 131 9.56 -3.17 8.79
N ILE A 132 10.35 -3.50 7.77
CA ILE A 132 9.88 -3.99 6.48
C ILE A 132 10.57 -5.31 6.20
N VAL A 133 9.80 -6.35 5.89
CA VAL A 133 10.33 -7.68 5.48
C VAL A 133 10.12 -7.84 3.98
N MET A 134 11.13 -8.35 3.29
CA MET A 134 11.14 -8.51 1.84
C MET A 134 11.25 -9.97 1.43
N TYR A 135 10.56 -10.33 0.35
CA TYR A 135 10.50 -11.68 -0.20
C TYR A 135 10.76 -11.66 -1.71
N ASP A 136 11.34 -12.71 -2.25
CA ASP A 136 11.44 -12.91 -3.69
C ASP A 136 10.12 -13.46 -4.29
N GLU A 137 10.09 -13.65 -5.61
CA GLU A 137 8.92 -14.16 -6.33
C GLU A 137 8.52 -15.59 -5.94
N GLN A 138 9.37 -16.34 -5.27
CA GLN A 138 9.13 -17.68 -4.71
C GLN A 138 8.78 -17.64 -3.22
N GLU A 139 8.44 -16.45 -2.66
CA GLU A 139 8.14 -16.19 -1.25
C GLU A 139 9.30 -16.54 -0.29
N ARG A 140 10.54 -16.61 -0.77
CA ARG A 140 11.69 -16.81 0.10
C ARG A 140 12.10 -15.47 0.72
N TRP A 141 12.36 -15.45 2.00
CA TRP A 141 12.80 -14.24 2.69
C TRP A 141 14.18 -13.80 2.20
N ILE A 142 14.25 -12.61 1.59
CA ILE A 142 15.49 -12.03 1.05
C ILE A 142 16.07 -10.91 1.91
N GLY A 143 15.32 -10.37 2.86
CA GLY A 143 15.83 -9.34 3.75
C GLY A 143 14.79 -8.67 4.61
N CYS A 144 15.26 -7.85 5.53
CA CYS A 144 14.44 -6.94 6.32
C CYS A 144 15.16 -5.60 6.51
N ARG A 145 14.37 -4.56 6.76
CA ARG A 145 14.84 -3.20 7.02
C ARG A 145 14.12 -2.65 8.23
N SER A 146 14.84 -2.08 9.21
CA SER A 146 14.26 -1.34 10.32
C SER A 146 14.15 0.16 9.97
N LYS A 147 13.21 0.86 10.61
CA LYS A 147 13.00 2.30 10.40
C LYS A 147 14.02 3.13 11.19
N GLU A 148 14.31 2.75 12.41
CA GLU A 148 15.04 3.58 13.37
C GLU A 148 16.55 3.66 13.12
N GLY A 149 17.16 2.64 12.55
CA GLY A 149 18.58 2.65 12.25
C GLY A 149 18.90 2.46 10.78
N HIS A 150 17.88 2.49 9.91
CA HIS A 150 18.03 2.08 8.52
C HIS A 150 18.79 0.75 8.38
N TYR A 151 18.74 -0.07 9.44
CA TYR A 151 19.48 -1.31 9.50
C TYR A 151 18.84 -2.35 8.57
N CYS A 152 19.64 -2.85 7.65
CA CYS A 152 19.22 -3.78 6.61
C CYS A 152 19.93 -5.13 6.77
N VAL A 153 19.16 -6.20 6.55
CA VAL A 153 19.69 -7.56 6.45
C VAL A 153 19.24 -8.16 5.13
N TYR A 154 20.15 -8.53 4.28
CA TYR A 154 19.89 -9.22 3.01
C TYR A 154 20.28 -10.69 3.13
N ARG A 155 19.56 -11.57 2.40
CA ARG A 155 19.76 -13.01 2.46
C ARG A 155 19.97 -13.61 1.08
N TYR A 156 20.66 -14.75 1.06
CA TYR A 156 20.70 -15.65 -0.08
C TYR A 156 19.39 -16.45 -0.22
N PRO A 157 19.12 -17.05 -1.39
CA PRO A 157 17.95 -17.92 -1.58
C PRO A 157 17.84 -19.10 -0.58
N ASN A 158 18.95 -19.57 -0.03
CA ASN A 158 18.98 -20.58 1.03
C ASN A 158 18.73 -20.03 2.44
N SER A 159 18.28 -18.75 2.55
CA SER A 159 18.01 -18.03 3.79
C SER A 159 19.22 -17.67 4.65
N SER A 160 20.47 -18.04 4.25
CA SER A 160 21.65 -17.56 4.95
C SER A 160 21.86 -16.05 4.75
N VAL A 161 22.46 -15.37 5.72
CA VAL A 161 22.71 -13.92 5.62
C VAL A 161 23.74 -13.67 4.50
N LYS A 162 23.41 -12.75 3.58
CA LYS A 162 24.29 -12.28 2.50
C LYS A 162 24.99 -10.99 2.87
N ALA A 163 24.28 -10.04 3.45
CA ALA A 163 24.82 -8.74 3.85
C ALA A 163 23.98 -8.13 4.98
N LYS A 164 24.61 -7.33 5.84
CA LYS A 164 23.93 -6.52 6.84
C LYS A 164 24.70 -5.24 7.12
N GLY A 165 23.97 -4.16 7.40
CA GLY A 165 24.54 -2.84 7.67
C GLY A 165 23.43 -1.78 7.64
N GLU A 166 23.82 -0.53 7.57
CA GLU A 166 22.91 0.60 7.51
C GLU A 166 22.82 1.20 6.12
N GLU A 167 21.64 1.69 5.74
CA GLU A 167 21.40 2.43 4.50
C GLU A 167 20.82 3.80 4.80
N ASP A 168 21.10 4.79 3.95
CA ASP A 168 20.44 6.08 3.98
C ASP A 168 19.00 5.99 3.42
N ALA A 169 18.27 7.11 3.42
CA ALA A 169 16.91 7.18 2.90
C ALA A 169 16.82 6.87 1.38
N ALA A 170 17.91 7.06 0.63
CA ALA A 170 18.00 6.75 -0.79
C ALA A 170 18.37 5.27 -1.06
N GLY A 171 18.71 4.48 -0.02
CA GLY A 171 19.10 3.09 -0.12
C GLY A 171 20.62 2.89 -0.38
N ASN A 172 21.44 3.94 -0.20
CA ASN A 172 22.88 3.81 -0.29
C ASN A 172 23.43 3.26 1.01
N ARG A 173 24.41 2.36 0.92
CA ARG A 173 25.11 1.82 2.07
C ARG A 173 25.91 2.92 2.78
N ILE A 174 25.71 3.02 4.09
CA ILE A 174 26.45 3.93 4.97
C ILE A 174 27.21 3.14 6.05
N GLY A 175 28.33 3.73 6.50
CA GLY A 175 29.15 3.12 7.54
C GLY A 175 29.72 1.77 7.17
N LYS A 176 29.66 0.83 8.10
CA LYS A 176 30.28 -0.48 8.00
C LYS A 176 29.26 -1.55 7.63
N TRP A 177 29.54 -2.32 6.59
CA TRP A 177 28.73 -3.45 6.13
C TRP A 177 29.46 -4.77 6.33
N TYR A 178 28.73 -5.77 6.81
CA TYR A 178 29.17 -7.15 6.95
C TYR A 178 28.65 -7.97 5.79
N LEU A 179 29.55 -8.51 4.97
CA LEU A 179 29.25 -9.29 3.79
C LEU A 179 29.61 -10.76 4.03
N TYR A 180 28.73 -11.66 3.65
CA TYR A 180 28.92 -13.11 3.82
C TYR A 180 28.89 -13.80 2.47
N SER A 181 29.81 -14.76 2.24
CA SER A 181 29.67 -15.69 1.14
C SER A 181 28.56 -16.71 1.45
N GLU A 182 28.10 -17.47 0.45
CA GLU A 182 27.16 -18.58 0.66
C GLU A 182 27.65 -19.63 1.65
N THR A 183 28.98 -19.77 1.78
CA THR A 183 29.66 -20.66 2.73
C THR A 183 29.87 -20.01 4.12
N GLY A 184 29.32 -18.81 4.36
CA GLY A 184 29.41 -18.09 5.63
C GLY A 184 30.71 -17.32 5.87
N ARG A 185 31.63 -17.22 4.88
CA ARG A 185 32.86 -16.45 5.04
C ARG A 185 32.57 -14.96 5.14
N LEU A 186 33.01 -14.33 6.24
CA LEU A 186 32.83 -12.90 6.51
C LEU A 186 33.88 -12.04 5.79
N SER A 187 33.40 -10.93 5.22
CA SER A 187 34.19 -9.77 4.77
C SER A 187 33.52 -8.50 5.30
N VAL A 188 34.26 -7.40 5.40
CA VAL A 188 33.73 -6.10 5.84
C VAL A 188 33.94 -5.10 4.72
N GLU A 189 32.86 -4.38 4.39
CA GLU A 189 32.91 -3.23 3.48
C GLU A 189 32.76 -1.95 4.30
N GLU A 190 33.65 -0.99 4.06
CA GLU A 190 33.64 0.31 4.71
C GLU A 190 34.07 1.37 3.70
N ASN A 191 33.24 2.40 3.47
CA ASN A 191 33.48 3.43 2.47
C ASN A 191 33.75 2.88 1.05
N GLY A 192 33.04 1.82 0.67
CA GLY A 192 33.19 1.16 -0.64
C GLY A 192 34.42 0.24 -0.77
N VAL A 193 35.20 0.08 0.29
CA VAL A 193 36.37 -0.79 0.29
C VAL A 193 36.11 -2.09 1.05
N VAL A 194 36.25 -3.22 0.38
CA VAL A 194 36.09 -4.55 0.97
C VAL A 194 37.41 -5.05 1.54
N ARG A 195 37.41 -5.45 2.81
CA ARG A 195 38.59 -5.96 3.54
C ARG A 195 38.28 -7.22 4.34
N LYS A 196 39.34 -7.87 4.83
CA LYS A 196 39.19 -8.95 5.80
C LYS A 196 38.72 -8.39 7.14
N PRO A 197 37.84 -9.12 7.88
CA PRO A 197 37.40 -8.72 9.21
C PRO A 197 38.54 -8.75 10.22
N THR A 198 38.49 -7.87 11.22
CA THR A 198 39.37 -7.94 12.40
C THR A 198 38.99 -9.12 13.30
N LYS A 199 39.78 -9.40 14.35
CA LYS A 199 39.47 -10.44 15.36
C LYS A 199 38.20 -10.10 16.11
N GLU A 200 38.03 -8.83 16.50
CA GLU A 200 36.87 -8.31 17.22
C GLU A 200 35.57 -8.40 16.36
N GLU A 201 35.69 -8.04 15.08
CA GLU A 201 34.57 -8.13 14.15
C GLU A 201 34.11 -9.59 13.93
N LYS A 202 35.05 -10.54 13.90
CA LYS A 202 34.70 -11.97 13.85
C LYS A 202 34.02 -12.45 15.11
N ALA A 203 34.55 -12.10 16.29
CA ALA A 203 33.97 -12.50 17.58
C ALA A 203 32.55 -11.95 17.79
N SER A 204 32.35 -10.68 17.47
CA SER A 204 31.02 -10.05 17.51
C SER A 204 30.03 -10.72 16.56
N HIS A 205 30.50 -11.14 15.40
CA HIS A 205 29.66 -11.85 14.43
C HIS A 205 29.28 -13.25 14.87
N GLU A 206 30.18 -14.00 15.45
CA GLU A 206 29.93 -15.35 16.00
C GLU A 206 28.89 -15.29 17.12
N SER A 207 28.96 -14.30 18.02
CA SER A 207 27.96 -14.05 19.05
C SER A 207 26.57 -13.80 18.44
N TYR A 208 26.49 -12.93 17.43
CA TYR A 208 25.22 -12.65 16.74
C TYR A 208 24.62 -13.88 16.05
N LEU A 209 25.44 -14.72 15.43
CA LEU A 209 24.95 -15.98 14.81
C LEU A 209 24.42 -16.94 15.89
N GLN A 210 25.04 -16.98 17.07
CA GLN A 210 24.57 -17.80 18.17
C GLN A 210 23.22 -17.32 18.68
N GLU A 211 23.04 -15.99 18.88
CA GLU A 211 21.77 -15.38 19.28
C GLU A 211 20.63 -15.71 18.29
N LEU A 212 20.91 -15.68 16.97
CA LEU A 212 19.93 -16.05 15.95
C LEU A 212 19.55 -17.54 15.97
N VAL A 213 20.47 -18.41 16.35
CA VAL A 213 20.20 -19.85 16.52
C VAL A 213 19.35 -20.08 17.77
N ASP A 214 19.66 -19.38 18.86
CA ASP A 214 18.95 -19.52 20.14
C ASP A 214 17.53 -18.93 20.07
N ALA A 215 17.31 -17.86 19.31
CA ALA A 215 16.00 -17.27 19.06
C ALA A 215 15.06 -18.13 18.18
N LYS A 216 15.58 -19.17 17.52
CA LYS A 216 14.81 -20.13 16.71
C LYS A 216 14.43 -21.41 17.45
N ARG A 217 14.89 -21.60 18.67
CA ARG A 217 14.52 -22.69 19.59
C ARG A 217 13.41 -22.28 20.52
#